data_6990697f11a358dcf07a70eded70a44b
#
_entry.id   6990697f11a358dcf07a70eded70a44b
#
_cell.length_a   1.000
_cell.length_b   1.000
_cell.length_c   1.000
_cell.angle_alpha   90.00
_cell.angle_beta   90.00
_cell.angle_gamma   90.00
#
_symmetry.space_group_name_H-M   'P 1'
#
loop_
_entity.id
_entity.type
_entity.pdbx_description
1 polymer ?
#
loop_
_entity_poly.entity_id
_entity_poly.type
_entity_poly.pdbx_seq_one_letter_code
_entity_poly.pdbx_strand_id
1 'polypeptide(L)'
;MRAKTYLDDGVKARPRRKALFALRHVDLFDGSALDGDATRDACGRFSESWFQRECVRARKEERDMPWTFAFQFVNPDGAGLVCYFQLNDDRDEDEDEEKSPATTREEVVARVERACENEDDEAFARTLRRFFIDGDDEHRSERIKVCAKFLKAPMLLRKIIPSRPVLVGKRARTLFYYGAGTPFEGKYFECDLVCASNASAKYLYASFSSLSAKSEEDVAIWIESRESDELPERLLGAVRFRRIGPKCLTKLVVSSGSV
;
A
#
# COMPACT_ATOMS: atom_id res chain seq x y z
N MET A 1 2.86 4.28 -16.31
CA MET A 1 2.84 2.81 -16.23
C MET A 1 3.28 2.24 -17.57
N ARG A 2 3.74 1.01 -17.62
CA ARG A 2 4.09 0.31 -18.86
C ARG A 2 2.82 -0.04 -19.65
N ALA A 3 2.80 0.27 -20.95
CA ALA A 3 1.72 -0.10 -21.85
C ALA A 3 1.83 -1.58 -22.26
N LYS A 4 0.83 -2.12 -23.01
CA LYS A 4 0.84 -3.51 -23.49
C LYS A 4 2.07 -3.84 -24.32
N THR A 5 2.55 -2.91 -25.11
CA THR A 5 3.70 -3.05 -26.03
C THR A 5 5.05 -2.62 -25.41
N TYR A 6 5.08 -2.34 -24.11
CA TYR A 6 6.25 -1.70 -23.47
C TYR A 6 7.58 -2.46 -23.67
N LEU A 7 7.54 -3.79 -23.65
CA LEU A 7 8.77 -4.59 -23.81
C LEU A 7 9.35 -4.49 -25.22
N ASP A 8 8.52 -4.17 -26.22
CA ASP A 8 8.93 -4.04 -27.62
C ASP A 8 9.38 -2.60 -27.95
N ASP A 9 8.63 -1.60 -27.47
CA ASP A 9 8.77 -0.20 -27.92
C ASP A 9 9.04 0.82 -26.79
N GLY A 10 9.02 0.39 -25.52
CA GLY A 10 9.22 1.26 -24.35
C GLY A 10 8.07 2.23 -24.07
N VAL A 11 6.91 2.07 -24.73
CA VAL A 11 5.77 2.99 -24.61
C VAL A 11 5.15 2.92 -23.21
N LYS A 12 4.88 4.09 -22.65
CA LYS A 12 4.22 4.28 -21.35
C LYS A 12 2.84 4.89 -21.55
N ALA A 13 1.86 4.35 -20.84
CA ALA A 13 0.48 4.84 -20.85
C ALA A 13 0.10 5.51 -19.53
N ARG A 14 -0.92 6.38 -19.59
CA ARG A 14 -1.61 6.86 -18.39
C ARG A 14 -2.55 5.78 -17.88
N PRO A 15 -2.85 5.75 -16.55
CA PRO A 15 -3.89 4.87 -16.03
C PRO A 15 -5.22 5.11 -16.78
N ARG A 16 -5.78 4.07 -17.33
CA ARG A 16 -7.08 4.15 -18.04
C ARG A 16 -8.26 3.77 -17.15
N ARG A 17 -7.99 3.05 -16.06
CA ARG A 17 -8.99 2.59 -15.09
C ARG A 17 -8.69 3.15 -13.70
N LYS A 18 -9.69 3.17 -12.83
CA LYS A 18 -9.52 3.44 -11.39
C LYS A 18 -8.51 2.46 -10.78
N ALA A 19 -7.94 2.81 -9.63
CA ALA A 19 -7.11 1.90 -8.86
C ALA A 19 -7.95 0.69 -8.41
N LEU A 20 -7.32 -0.49 -8.33
CA LEU A 20 -8.00 -1.71 -7.90
C LEU A 20 -8.56 -1.58 -6.49
N PHE A 21 -7.79 -0.96 -5.61
CA PHE A 21 -8.17 -0.77 -4.22
C PHE A 21 -8.48 0.71 -3.94
N ALA A 22 -9.58 0.95 -3.24
CA ALA A 22 -9.96 2.25 -2.73
C ALA A 22 -9.29 2.50 -1.38
N LEU A 23 -8.77 3.72 -1.17
CA LEU A 23 -8.26 4.16 0.13
C LEU A 23 -9.42 4.26 1.12
N ARG A 24 -9.28 3.59 2.28
CA ARG A 24 -10.26 3.64 3.37
C ARG A 24 -9.81 4.55 4.50
N HIS A 25 -8.55 4.48 4.85
CA HIS A 25 -8.00 5.28 5.96
C HIS A 25 -6.50 5.51 5.83
N VAL A 26 -5.99 6.51 6.56
CA VAL A 26 -4.57 6.75 6.76
C VAL A 26 -4.32 6.99 8.23
N ASP A 27 -3.43 6.21 8.82
CA ASP A 27 -2.91 6.46 10.16
C ASP A 27 -1.49 7.06 10.10
N LEU A 28 -1.21 7.96 11.03
CA LEU A 28 0.15 8.42 11.33
C LEU A 28 0.49 8.03 12.75
N PHE A 29 1.52 7.22 12.92
CA PHE A 29 1.96 6.75 14.22
C PHE A 29 3.26 7.42 14.64
N ASP A 30 3.33 7.81 15.93
CA ASP A 30 4.58 8.15 16.60
C ASP A 30 5.20 6.84 17.09
N GLY A 31 6.18 6.33 16.35
CA GLY A 31 6.89 5.10 16.71
C GLY A 31 8.13 5.32 17.57
N SER A 32 8.30 6.49 18.18
CA SER A 32 9.45 6.80 19.03
C SER A 32 9.57 5.88 20.26
N ALA A 33 8.47 5.23 20.67
CA ALA A 33 8.44 4.24 21.74
C ALA A 33 8.78 2.80 21.28
N LEU A 34 8.97 2.57 19.99
CA LEU A 34 9.33 1.27 19.45
C LEU A 34 10.85 1.13 19.43
N ASP A 35 11.37 0.16 20.16
CA ASP A 35 12.78 -0.20 20.10
C ASP A 35 13.16 -0.66 18.67
N GLY A 36 14.37 -0.28 18.22
CA GLY A 36 14.81 -0.23 16.81
C GLY A 36 14.54 -1.42 15.90
N ASP A 37 14.33 -2.64 16.43
CA ASP A 37 14.01 -3.87 15.66
C ASP A 37 12.59 -4.41 15.93
N ALA A 38 11.74 -3.68 16.67
CA ALA A 38 10.39 -4.11 16.91
C ALA A 38 9.63 -4.26 15.59
N THR A 39 8.94 -5.37 15.43
CA THR A 39 8.07 -5.63 14.28
C THR A 39 7.04 -4.51 14.16
N ARG A 40 7.05 -3.83 13.01
CA ARG A 40 6.22 -2.65 12.75
C ARG A 40 4.93 -2.97 12.02
N ASP A 41 4.52 -4.23 12.05
CA ASP A 41 3.26 -4.73 11.55
C ASP A 41 2.08 -3.95 12.18
N ALA A 42 1.64 -2.90 11.52
CA ALA A 42 0.63 -2.01 12.05
C ALA A 42 -0.75 -2.67 12.13
N CYS A 43 -1.08 -3.51 11.16
CA CYS A 43 -2.35 -4.26 11.14
C CYS A 43 -2.39 -5.31 12.24
N GLY A 44 -1.31 -6.08 12.42
CA GLY A 44 -1.29 -7.19 13.35
C GLY A 44 -1.03 -6.80 14.80
N ARG A 45 -0.31 -5.70 15.06
CA ARG A 45 0.25 -5.40 16.39
C ARG A 45 -0.18 -4.08 17.02
N PHE A 46 -0.64 -3.11 16.24
CA PHE A 46 -1.03 -1.82 16.79
C PHE A 46 -2.53 -1.77 17.04
N SER A 47 -2.93 -1.87 18.32
CA SER A 47 -4.34 -1.80 18.74
C SER A 47 -5.01 -0.48 18.33
N GLU A 48 -4.21 0.59 18.21
CA GLU A 48 -4.64 1.92 17.80
C GLU A 48 -4.78 2.04 16.28
N SER A 49 -4.37 1.02 15.49
CA SER A 49 -4.52 1.05 14.03
C SER A 49 -5.99 1.06 13.62
N TRP A 50 -6.28 1.78 12.54
CA TRP A 50 -7.62 1.75 11.95
C TRP A 50 -8.07 0.32 11.66
N PHE A 51 -7.18 -0.53 11.16
CA PHE A 51 -7.48 -1.90 10.81
C PHE A 51 -8.00 -2.68 12.02
N GLN A 52 -7.31 -2.66 13.16
CA GLN A 52 -7.75 -3.40 14.35
C GLN A 52 -9.04 -2.81 14.93
N ARG A 53 -9.16 -1.48 14.98
CA ARG A 53 -10.41 -0.83 15.42
C ARG A 53 -11.58 -1.21 14.54
N GLU A 54 -11.37 -1.30 13.22
CA GLU A 54 -12.41 -1.69 12.27
C GLU A 54 -12.76 -3.17 12.39
N CYS A 55 -11.79 -4.05 12.64
CA CYS A 55 -12.06 -5.46 12.96
C CYS A 55 -12.92 -5.63 14.21
N VAL A 56 -12.65 -4.85 15.26
CA VAL A 56 -13.48 -4.84 16.48
C VAL A 56 -14.89 -4.34 16.20
N ARG A 57 -15.01 -3.28 15.41
CA ARG A 57 -16.31 -2.73 14.99
C ARG A 57 -17.11 -3.75 14.17
N ALA A 58 -16.49 -4.33 13.14
CA ALA A 58 -17.11 -5.34 12.27
C ALA A 58 -17.66 -6.53 13.09
N ARG A 59 -16.87 -7.01 14.07
CA ARG A 59 -17.31 -8.07 14.98
C ARG A 59 -18.53 -7.68 15.82
N LYS A 60 -18.57 -6.44 16.33
CA LYS A 60 -19.72 -5.94 17.11
C LYS A 60 -20.98 -5.77 16.26
N GLU A 61 -20.80 -5.43 14.99
CA GLU A 61 -21.88 -5.23 14.02
C GLU A 61 -22.26 -6.52 13.28
N GLU A 62 -21.64 -7.66 13.65
CA GLU A 62 -21.86 -8.99 13.04
C GLU A 62 -21.69 -8.99 11.52
N ARG A 63 -20.75 -8.16 11.01
CA ARG A 63 -20.42 -8.08 9.59
C ARG A 63 -19.01 -8.57 9.29
N ASP A 64 -18.81 -9.00 8.07
CA ASP A 64 -17.48 -9.37 7.60
C ASP A 64 -16.58 -8.15 7.43
N MET A 65 -15.31 -8.32 7.85
CA MET A 65 -14.25 -7.34 7.58
C MET A 65 -13.65 -7.60 6.20
N PRO A 66 -13.72 -6.65 5.27
CA PRO A 66 -13.07 -6.79 3.97
C PRO A 66 -11.57 -6.98 4.10
N TRP A 67 -11.00 -7.85 3.28
CA TRP A 67 -9.56 -8.01 3.20
C TRP A 67 -8.87 -6.67 2.89
N THR A 68 -7.80 -6.37 3.60
CA THR A 68 -7.15 -5.06 3.57
C THR A 68 -5.72 -5.17 3.05
N PHE A 69 -5.40 -4.40 2.01
CA PHE A 69 -4.04 -4.10 1.61
C PHE A 69 -3.57 -2.85 2.36
N ALA A 70 -2.51 -2.98 3.16
CA ALA A 70 -1.87 -1.87 3.86
C ALA A 70 -0.51 -1.55 3.24
N PHE A 71 -0.21 -0.26 3.10
CA PHE A 71 1.11 0.19 2.66
C PHE A 71 1.64 1.20 3.66
N GLN A 72 2.76 0.87 4.30
CA GLN A 72 3.38 1.68 5.34
C GLN A 72 4.70 2.30 4.89
N PHE A 73 4.86 3.58 5.15
CA PHE A 73 6.16 4.25 5.13
C PHE A 73 6.70 4.30 6.56
N VAL A 74 7.76 3.53 6.81
CA VAL A 74 8.44 3.47 8.12
C VAL A 74 9.59 4.45 8.10
N ASN A 75 9.51 5.47 8.93
CA ASN A 75 10.44 6.59 8.93
C ASN A 75 11.63 6.38 9.86
N PRO A 76 12.76 7.07 9.63
CA PRO A 76 13.98 6.94 10.45
C PRO A 76 13.82 7.33 11.92
N ASP A 77 12.87 8.20 12.23
CA ASP A 77 12.52 8.64 13.58
C ASP A 77 11.52 7.72 14.29
N GLY A 78 11.17 6.60 13.63
CA GLY A 78 10.20 5.67 14.15
C GLY A 78 8.77 5.96 13.74
N ALA A 79 8.46 7.16 13.26
CA ALA A 79 7.11 7.46 12.79
C ALA A 79 6.70 6.57 11.61
N GLY A 80 5.44 6.16 11.58
CA GLY A 80 4.85 5.37 10.52
C GLY A 80 3.67 6.09 9.86
N LEU A 81 3.60 6.05 8.54
CA LEU A 81 2.43 6.48 7.79
C LEU A 81 1.85 5.26 7.09
N VAL A 82 0.67 4.82 7.51
CA VAL A 82 -0.01 3.63 7.00
C VAL A 82 -1.23 4.03 6.18
N CYS A 83 -1.30 3.54 4.95
CA CYS A 83 -2.45 3.69 4.06
C CYS A 83 -3.18 2.35 3.98
N TYR A 84 -4.46 2.33 4.32
CA TYR A 84 -5.30 1.13 4.27
C TYR A 84 -6.21 1.18 3.07
N PHE A 85 -6.16 0.13 2.27
CA PHE A 85 -6.91 0.00 1.03
C PHE A 85 -7.76 -1.27 1.06
N GLN A 86 -8.97 -1.19 0.50
CA GLN A 86 -9.83 -2.35 0.27
C GLN A 86 -10.27 -2.41 -1.17
N LEU A 87 -10.67 -3.60 -1.64
CA LEU A 87 -11.13 -3.77 -3.01
C LEU A 87 -12.17 -2.69 -3.36
N ASN A 88 -12.01 -2.09 -4.52
CA ASN A 88 -12.93 -1.08 -5.01
C ASN A 88 -14.12 -1.80 -5.66
N ASP A 89 -15.19 -1.93 -4.92
CA ASP A 89 -16.44 -2.53 -5.38
C ASP A 89 -17.33 -1.49 -6.11
N ASP A 90 -16.73 -0.56 -6.85
CA ASP A 90 -17.49 0.33 -7.76
C ASP A 90 -18.15 -0.52 -8.86
N ARG A 91 -19.18 -1.26 -8.51
CA ARG A 91 -20.09 -1.86 -9.47
C ARG A 91 -21.29 -0.93 -9.61
N ASP A 92 -21.77 -0.87 -10.85
CA ASP A 92 -22.99 -0.17 -11.18
C ASP A 92 -24.08 -0.57 -10.17
N GLU A 93 -24.80 0.44 -9.66
CA GLU A 93 -25.80 0.35 -8.59
C GLU A 93 -27.02 -0.54 -8.94
N ASP A 94 -26.97 -1.24 -10.08
CA ASP A 94 -28.11 -1.97 -10.65
C ASP A 94 -28.16 -3.47 -10.30
N GLU A 95 -27.23 -4.01 -9.49
CA GLU A 95 -27.31 -5.40 -9.03
C GLU A 95 -27.68 -5.46 -7.54
N ASP A 96 -28.97 -5.71 -7.27
CA ASP A 96 -29.63 -5.87 -5.95
C ASP A 96 -29.12 -7.05 -5.08
N GLU A 97 -28.00 -7.64 -5.37
CA GLU A 97 -27.38 -8.64 -4.51
C GLU A 97 -26.28 -7.99 -3.65
N GLU A 98 -26.57 -7.88 -2.36
CA GLU A 98 -25.61 -7.56 -1.28
C GLU A 98 -24.53 -8.64 -1.23
N LYS A 99 -23.53 -8.52 -2.14
CA LYS A 99 -22.40 -9.48 -2.20
C LYS A 99 -21.50 -9.22 -0.99
N SER A 100 -21.39 -10.20 -0.11
CA SER A 100 -20.45 -10.20 1.00
C SER A 100 -19.06 -9.76 0.53
N PRO A 101 -18.32 -8.96 1.31
CA PRO A 101 -17.00 -8.49 0.93
C PRO A 101 -16.00 -9.66 0.76
N ALA A 102 -14.99 -9.50 -0.09
CA ALA A 102 -13.86 -10.44 -0.11
C ALA A 102 -13.08 -10.32 1.21
N THR A 103 -12.96 -11.41 1.95
CA THR A 103 -12.37 -11.43 3.30
C THR A 103 -10.97 -12.01 3.33
N THR A 104 -10.50 -12.60 2.23
CA THR A 104 -9.16 -13.16 2.06
C THR A 104 -8.51 -12.64 0.77
N ARG A 105 -7.17 -12.75 0.67
CA ARG A 105 -6.46 -12.37 -0.55
C ARG A 105 -6.81 -13.28 -1.72
N GLU A 106 -7.06 -14.56 -1.47
CA GLU A 106 -7.50 -15.55 -2.45
C GLU A 106 -8.85 -15.16 -3.06
N GLU A 107 -9.79 -14.73 -2.22
CA GLU A 107 -11.09 -14.22 -2.68
C GLU A 107 -10.96 -12.94 -3.49
N VAL A 108 -10.06 -12.00 -3.08
CA VAL A 108 -9.80 -10.78 -3.84
C VAL A 108 -9.27 -11.12 -5.24
N VAL A 109 -8.24 -11.97 -5.33
CA VAL A 109 -7.68 -12.39 -6.62
C VAL A 109 -8.73 -13.11 -7.48
N ALA A 110 -9.47 -14.06 -6.90
CA ALA A 110 -10.52 -14.80 -7.60
C ALA A 110 -11.66 -13.88 -8.12
N ARG A 111 -11.99 -12.80 -7.41
CA ARG A 111 -12.95 -11.79 -7.90
C ARG A 111 -12.41 -11.04 -9.10
N VAL A 112 -11.14 -10.63 -9.05
CA VAL A 112 -10.51 -9.95 -10.18
C VAL A 112 -10.43 -10.88 -11.40
N GLU A 113 -10.06 -12.15 -11.21
CA GLU A 113 -10.03 -13.16 -12.28
C GLU A 113 -11.40 -13.38 -12.92
N ARG A 114 -12.47 -13.47 -12.12
CA ARG A 114 -13.84 -13.62 -12.64
C ARG A 114 -14.37 -12.37 -13.36
N ALA A 115 -13.85 -11.19 -13.01
CA ALA A 115 -14.24 -9.92 -13.62
C ALA A 115 -13.41 -9.57 -14.87
N CYS A 116 -12.57 -10.49 -15.37
CA CYS A 116 -11.78 -10.26 -16.59
C CYS A 116 -12.69 -10.31 -17.82
N GLU A 117 -12.65 -9.25 -18.62
CA GLU A 117 -13.41 -9.10 -19.85
C GLU A 117 -12.56 -9.26 -21.11
N ASN A 118 -11.25 -9.19 -20.96
CA ASN A 118 -10.29 -9.19 -22.07
C ASN A 118 -8.88 -9.61 -21.60
N GLU A 119 -7.97 -9.81 -22.56
CA GLU A 119 -6.57 -10.22 -22.30
C GLU A 119 -5.80 -9.28 -21.37
N ASP A 120 -6.07 -7.96 -21.43
CA ASP A 120 -5.42 -6.99 -20.56
C ASP A 120 -5.86 -7.16 -19.09
N ASP A 121 -7.11 -7.57 -18.85
CA ASP A 121 -7.64 -7.88 -17.53
C ASP A 121 -7.04 -9.17 -17.00
N GLU A 122 -6.94 -10.20 -17.84
CA GLU A 122 -6.30 -11.47 -17.49
C GLU A 122 -4.81 -11.29 -17.17
N ALA A 123 -4.09 -10.46 -17.94
CA ALA A 123 -2.69 -10.14 -17.69
C ALA A 123 -2.51 -9.50 -16.31
N PHE A 124 -3.38 -8.57 -15.96
CA PHE A 124 -3.37 -7.94 -14.64
C PHE A 124 -3.74 -8.93 -13.52
N ALA A 125 -4.73 -9.78 -13.72
CA ALA A 125 -5.12 -10.82 -12.76
C ALA A 125 -3.96 -11.79 -12.49
N ARG A 126 -3.23 -12.22 -13.54
CA ARG A 126 -2.00 -13.03 -13.39
C ARG A 126 -0.93 -12.30 -12.57
N THR A 127 -0.73 -11.00 -12.82
CA THR A 127 0.21 -10.17 -12.04
C THR A 127 -0.18 -10.12 -10.57
N LEU A 128 -1.47 -9.97 -10.26
CA LEU A 128 -1.98 -9.98 -8.89
C LEU A 128 -1.77 -11.33 -8.22
N ARG A 129 -2.11 -12.43 -8.89
CA ARG A 129 -1.90 -13.79 -8.37
C ARG A 129 -0.44 -14.02 -8.05
N ARG A 130 0.46 -13.73 -8.99
CA ARG A 130 1.92 -13.87 -8.79
C ARG A 130 2.41 -13.03 -7.62
N PHE A 131 1.87 -11.82 -7.43
CA PHE A 131 2.30 -10.93 -6.35
C PHE A 131 1.73 -11.32 -4.99
N PHE A 132 0.42 -11.53 -4.89
CA PHE A 132 -0.22 -11.75 -3.58
C PHE A 132 -0.21 -13.22 -3.13
N ILE A 133 -0.25 -14.18 -4.05
CA ILE A 133 -0.41 -15.61 -3.74
C ILE A 133 0.90 -16.36 -3.93
N ASP A 134 1.44 -16.40 -5.15
CA ASP A 134 2.48 -17.34 -5.54
C ASP A 134 3.90 -16.86 -5.21
N GLY A 135 4.13 -15.54 -5.22
CA GLY A 135 5.44 -14.95 -5.02
C GLY A 135 5.90 -14.97 -3.57
N ASP A 136 7.20 -15.03 -3.38
CA ASP A 136 7.87 -14.80 -2.10
C ASP A 136 8.16 -13.31 -1.85
N ASP A 137 8.78 -12.99 -0.74
CA ASP A 137 9.07 -11.62 -0.36
C ASP A 137 10.14 -10.97 -1.25
N GLU A 138 11.06 -11.76 -1.81
CA GLU A 138 12.06 -11.27 -2.77
C GLU A 138 11.36 -10.86 -4.07
N HIS A 139 10.50 -11.70 -4.62
CA HIS A 139 9.68 -11.39 -5.79
C HIS A 139 8.87 -10.10 -5.60
N ARG A 140 8.21 -9.96 -4.44
CA ARG A 140 7.39 -8.79 -4.10
C ARG A 140 8.23 -7.52 -3.98
N SER A 141 9.36 -7.62 -3.26
CA SER A 141 10.29 -6.51 -3.06
C SER A 141 10.83 -5.97 -4.38
N GLU A 142 11.10 -6.85 -5.33
CA GLU A 142 11.61 -6.47 -6.63
C GLU A 142 10.57 -5.83 -7.57
N ARG A 143 9.28 -6.00 -7.29
CA ARG A 143 8.20 -5.62 -8.21
C ARG A 143 7.35 -4.44 -7.76
N ILE A 144 7.33 -4.12 -6.47
CA ILE A 144 6.51 -3.02 -5.98
C ILE A 144 7.08 -1.65 -6.39
N LYS A 145 6.23 -0.84 -7.00
CA LYS A 145 6.53 0.51 -7.47
C LYS A 145 5.70 1.55 -6.75
N VAL A 146 6.35 2.67 -6.46
CA VAL A 146 5.69 3.89 -5.96
C VAL A 146 6.09 5.08 -6.81
N CYS A 147 5.14 5.98 -7.02
CA CYS A 147 5.39 7.28 -7.65
C CYS A 147 4.72 8.37 -6.83
N ALA A 148 5.49 9.35 -6.40
CA ALA A 148 4.99 10.57 -5.81
C ALA A 148 4.97 11.69 -6.84
N LYS A 149 3.86 12.43 -6.92
CA LYS A 149 3.71 13.62 -7.76
C LYS A 149 3.27 14.80 -6.89
N PHE A 150 4.15 15.77 -6.73
CA PHE A 150 3.82 17.01 -6.03
C PHE A 150 2.90 17.90 -6.87
N LEU A 151 1.74 18.20 -6.32
CA LEU A 151 0.79 19.19 -6.85
C LEU A 151 1.19 20.57 -6.35
N LYS A 152 1.47 20.68 -5.04
CA LYS A 152 2.03 21.87 -4.40
C LYS A 152 3.18 21.45 -3.51
N ALA A 153 4.34 22.01 -3.68
CA ALA A 153 5.50 21.77 -2.82
C ALA A 153 6.56 22.86 -3.00
N PRO A 154 7.36 23.12 -1.96
CA PRO A 154 8.58 23.90 -2.09
C PRO A 154 9.49 23.34 -3.19
N MET A 155 10.19 24.24 -3.90
CA MET A 155 11.05 23.85 -5.03
C MET A 155 12.10 22.80 -4.64
N LEU A 156 12.60 22.86 -3.41
CA LEU A 156 13.58 21.90 -2.89
C LEU A 156 13.03 20.47 -2.92
N LEU A 157 11.80 20.22 -2.45
CA LEU A 157 11.18 18.89 -2.47
C LEU A 157 11.03 18.35 -3.89
N ARG A 158 10.62 19.20 -4.84
CA ARG A 158 10.47 18.79 -6.25
C ARG A 158 11.78 18.39 -6.90
N LYS A 159 12.92 18.92 -6.42
CA LYS A 159 14.25 18.55 -6.91
C LYS A 159 14.75 17.25 -6.29
N ILE A 160 14.42 17.00 -5.02
CA ILE A 160 14.94 15.86 -4.26
C ILE A 160 14.14 14.59 -4.57
N ILE A 161 12.81 14.69 -4.63
CA ILE A 161 11.91 13.57 -4.90
C ILE A 161 11.43 13.65 -6.35
N PRO A 162 11.98 12.85 -7.25
CA PRO A 162 11.60 12.90 -8.65
C PRO A 162 10.17 12.35 -8.84
N SER A 163 9.36 13.06 -9.63
CA SER A 163 8.01 12.60 -10.03
C SER A 163 8.11 11.49 -11.09
N ARG A 164 8.82 10.43 -10.76
CA ARG A 164 8.99 9.25 -11.60
C ARG A 164 8.80 7.98 -10.77
N PRO A 165 8.31 6.89 -11.39
CA PRO A 165 8.19 5.61 -10.71
C PRO A 165 9.52 5.10 -10.16
N VAL A 166 9.46 4.55 -8.95
CA VAL A 166 10.61 3.96 -8.26
C VAL A 166 10.24 2.55 -7.83
N LEU A 167 11.09 1.58 -8.13
CA LEU A 167 11.06 0.24 -7.51
C LEU A 167 11.56 0.39 -6.08
N VAL A 168 10.65 0.31 -5.14
CA VAL A 168 10.96 0.68 -3.76
C VAL A 168 11.90 -0.31 -3.10
N GLY A 169 11.77 -1.62 -3.34
CA GLY A 169 12.65 -2.64 -2.80
C GLY A 169 14.11 -2.54 -3.27
N LYS A 170 14.37 -1.86 -4.42
CA LYS A 170 15.74 -1.53 -4.87
C LYS A 170 16.33 -0.30 -4.17
N ARG A 171 15.53 0.50 -3.48
CA ARG A 171 15.91 1.77 -2.86
C ARG A 171 15.89 1.74 -1.36
N ALA A 172 15.02 0.92 -0.79
CA ALA A 172 14.86 0.74 0.64
C ALA A 172 14.45 -0.70 0.92
N ARG A 173 14.69 -1.17 2.15
CA ARG A 173 14.22 -2.49 2.59
C ARG A 173 12.70 -2.49 2.60
N THR A 174 12.11 -3.54 2.06
CA THR A 174 10.67 -3.83 2.18
C THR A 174 10.45 -5.02 3.10
N LEU A 175 9.40 -4.96 3.91
CA LEU A 175 8.96 -6.04 4.77
C LEU A 175 7.49 -6.33 4.45
N PHE A 176 7.08 -7.59 4.62
CA PHE A 176 5.72 -8.01 4.30
C PHE A 176 5.14 -8.78 5.47
N TYR A 177 3.88 -8.48 5.82
CA TYR A 177 3.18 -9.10 6.94
C TYR A 177 1.80 -9.60 6.49
N TYR A 178 1.41 -10.74 7.05
CA TYR A 178 0.16 -11.44 6.70
C TYR A 178 -0.65 -11.82 7.94
N GLY A 179 -0.27 -11.28 9.09
CA GLY A 179 -0.91 -11.58 10.36
C GLY A 179 -0.54 -12.93 10.98
N ALA A 180 0.50 -13.61 10.49
CA ALA A 180 0.92 -14.91 11.04
C ALA A 180 1.14 -14.84 12.56
N GLY A 181 0.51 -15.75 13.31
CA GLY A 181 0.56 -15.78 14.76
C GLY A 181 -0.25 -14.67 15.45
N THR A 182 -1.11 -13.97 14.73
CA THR A 182 -2.05 -12.99 15.27
C THR A 182 -3.50 -13.43 15.05
N PRO A 183 -4.50 -12.86 15.77
CA PRO A 183 -5.92 -13.12 15.49
C PRO A 183 -6.39 -12.64 14.11
N PHE A 184 -5.52 -11.97 13.35
CA PHE A 184 -5.82 -11.35 12.07
C PHE A 184 -5.16 -12.06 10.89
N GLU A 185 -4.67 -13.30 11.10
CA GLU A 185 -4.02 -14.07 10.06
C GLU A 185 -4.88 -14.20 8.80
N GLY A 186 -4.29 -13.88 7.65
CA GLY A 186 -4.94 -13.92 6.35
C GLY A 186 -5.94 -12.78 6.06
N LYS A 187 -6.22 -11.91 7.04
CA LYS A 187 -7.17 -10.80 6.89
C LYS A 187 -6.60 -9.55 6.23
N TYR A 188 -5.28 -9.47 6.13
CA TYR A 188 -4.59 -8.35 5.50
C TYR A 188 -3.29 -8.79 4.83
N PHE A 189 -2.77 -7.89 4.04
CA PHE A 189 -1.41 -7.91 3.52
C PHE A 189 -0.82 -6.52 3.73
N GLU A 190 0.23 -6.42 4.52
CA GLU A 190 0.93 -5.17 4.79
C GLU A 190 2.31 -5.18 4.13
N CYS A 191 2.63 -4.09 3.44
CA CYS A 191 3.94 -3.84 2.83
C CYS A 191 4.56 -2.62 3.48
N ASP A 192 5.66 -2.82 4.20
CA ASP A 192 6.43 -1.75 4.83
C ASP A 192 7.60 -1.33 3.97
N LEU A 193 7.69 -0.04 3.70
CA LEU A 193 8.86 0.60 3.12
C LEU A 193 9.71 1.24 4.21
N VAL A 194 10.84 0.60 4.55
CA VAL A 194 11.72 1.06 5.63
C VAL A 194 12.66 2.17 5.13
N CYS A 195 12.22 3.42 5.25
CA CYS A 195 12.96 4.60 4.80
C CYS A 195 14.28 4.82 5.55
N ALA A 196 14.47 4.16 6.69
CA ALA A 196 15.69 4.21 7.50
C ALA A 196 16.82 3.31 6.99
N SER A 197 16.57 2.46 5.98
CA SER A 197 17.47 1.37 5.58
C SER A 197 18.81 1.83 4.98
N ASN A 198 18.92 3.08 4.52
CA ASN A 198 20.16 3.64 4.01
C ASN A 198 20.22 5.17 4.13
N ALA A 199 21.44 5.75 3.99
CA ALA A 199 21.68 7.18 4.15
C ALA A 199 20.87 8.05 3.15
N SER A 200 20.71 7.59 1.91
CA SER A 200 19.92 8.31 0.91
C SER A 200 18.43 8.37 1.27
N ALA A 201 17.87 7.26 1.76
CA ALA A 201 16.49 7.20 2.21
C ALA A 201 16.26 8.09 3.44
N LYS A 202 17.21 8.09 4.41
CA LYS A 202 17.17 9.00 5.57
C LYS A 202 17.17 10.47 5.17
N TYR A 203 18.03 10.84 4.22
CA TYR A 203 18.11 12.21 3.72
C TYR A 203 16.81 12.65 3.02
N LEU A 204 16.27 11.78 2.17
CA LEU A 204 14.99 12.02 1.49
C LEU A 204 13.86 12.23 2.50
N TYR A 205 13.79 11.37 3.52
CA TYR A 205 12.78 11.49 4.57
C TYR A 205 12.93 12.79 5.37
N ALA A 206 14.13 13.12 5.85
CA ALA A 206 14.35 14.35 6.61
C ALA A 206 13.95 15.61 5.83
N SER A 207 14.23 15.61 4.52
CA SER A 207 13.81 16.68 3.63
C SER A 207 12.29 16.71 3.42
N PHE A 208 11.65 15.55 3.33
CA PHE A 208 10.20 15.44 3.18
C PHE A 208 9.48 15.85 4.47
N SER A 209 9.85 15.31 5.62
CA SER A 209 9.17 15.54 6.90
C SER A 209 9.18 17.02 7.30
N SER A 210 10.28 17.73 7.02
CA SER A 210 10.39 19.17 7.32
C SER A 210 9.50 20.05 6.46
N LEU A 211 9.08 19.60 5.28
CA LEU A 211 8.34 20.37 4.30
C LEU A 211 6.95 19.81 3.97
N SER A 212 6.61 18.62 4.46
CA SER A 212 5.33 17.92 4.19
C SER A 212 4.11 18.73 4.64
N ALA A 213 4.21 19.47 5.76
CA ALA A 213 3.15 20.38 6.22
C ALA A 213 2.80 21.49 5.21
N LYS A 214 3.65 21.73 4.20
CA LYS A 214 3.45 22.74 3.14
C LYS A 214 3.24 22.13 1.76
N SER A 215 3.13 20.79 1.67
CA SER A 215 2.99 20.08 0.41
C SER A 215 1.59 19.49 0.20
N GLU A 216 1.23 19.34 -1.08
CA GLU A 216 0.18 18.46 -1.55
C GLU A 216 0.78 17.51 -2.58
N GLU A 217 0.52 16.22 -2.42
CA GLU A 217 1.09 15.20 -3.29
C GLU A 217 0.15 14.04 -3.54
N ASP A 218 0.21 13.50 -4.75
CA ASP A 218 -0.40 12.23 -5.12
C ASP A 218 0.66 11.14 -5.04
N VAL A 219 0.35 10.09 -4.31
CA VAL A 219 1.17 8.87 -4.26
C VAL A 219 0.38 7.73 -4.88
N ALA A 220 1.00 7.04 -5.82
CA ALA A 220 0.41 5.89 -6.50
C ALA A 220 1.29 4.65 -6.31
N ILE A 221 0.65 3.50 -6.13
CA ILE A 221 1.27 2.20 -5.85
C ILE A 221 0.81 1.21 -6.92
N TRP A 222 1.74 0.45 -7.49
CA TRP A 222 1.44 -0.64 -8.42
C TRP A 222 2.55 -1.68 -8.50
N ILE A 223 2.29 -2.78 -9.19
CA ILE A 223 3.23 -3.88 -9.42
C ILE A 223 3.92 -3.66 -10.78
N GLU A 224 5.24 -3.83 -10.83
CA GLU A 224 5.98 -3.84 -12.08
C GLU A 224 5.69 -5.14 -12.86
N SER A 225 5.17 -4.99 -14.07
CA SER A 225 5.10 -6.08 -15.04
C SER A 225 6.45 -6.24 -15.72
N ARG A 226 7.00 -7.46 -15.73
CA ARG A 226 8.29 -7.78 -16.36
C ARG A 226 8.15 -8.67 -17.58
N GLU A 227 7.10 -9.48 -17.60
CA GLU A 227 6.80 -10.40 -18.68
C GLU A 227 5.69 -9.83 -19.58
N SER A 228 5.65 -10.27 -20.84
CA SER A 228 4.65 -9.82 -21.82
C SER A 228 3.22 -10.16 -21.39
N ASP A 229 3.04 -11.29 -20.72
CA ASP A 229 1.76 -11.78 -20.21
C ASP A 229 1.27 -11.09 -18.93
N GLU A 230 2.07 -10.13 -18.39
CA GLU A 230 1.74 -9.30 -17.24
C GLU A 230 1.32 -7.88 -17.65
N LEU A 231 1.46 -7.49 -18.91
CA LEU A 231 1.16 -6.16 -19.42
C LEU A 231 -0.29 -6.03 -19.91
N PRO A 232 -0.90 -4.87 -19.72
CA PRO A 232 -0.38 -3.60 -19.20
C PRO A 232 -0.40 -3.49 -17.67
N GLU A 233 0.50 -2.64 -17.13
CA GLU A 233 0.47 -2.30 -15.69
C GLU A 233 -0.81 -1.55 -15.31
N ARG A 234 -1.32 -1.82 -14.08
CA ARG A 234 -2.45 -1.11 -13.46
C ARG A 234 -2.13 -0.65 -12.05
N LEU A 235 -2.85 0.38 -11.59
CA LEU A 235 -2.73 0.86 -10.22
C LEU A 235 -3.37 -0.11 -9.22
N LEU A 236 -2.63 -0.42 -8.16
CA LEU A 236 -3.19 -1.06 -6.97
C LEU A 236 -3.96 -0.05 -6.13
N GLY A 237 -3.32 1.05 -5.76
CA GLY A 237 -3.90 2.08 -4.93
C GLY A 237 -3.31 3.46 -5.23
N ALA A 238 -4.03 4.50 -4.83
CA ALA A 238 -3.55 5.87 -4.89
C ALA A 238 -4.10 6.67 -3.71
N VAL A 239 -3.31 7.62 -3.23
CA VAL A 239 -3.67 8.49 -2.11
C VAL A 239 -3.21 9.91 -2.39
N ARG A 240 -4.01 10.90 -2.00
CA ARG A 240 -3.62 12.31 -1.98
C ARG A 240 -3.36 12.76 -0.56
N PHE A 241 -2.14 13.15 -0.31
CA PHE A 241 -1.74 13.77 0.94
C PHE A 241 -1.78 15.30 0.84
N ARG A 242 -2.31 15.94 1.89
CA ARG A 242 -2.38 17.39 1.99
C ARG A 242 -1.90 17.81 3.37
N ARG A 243 -0.77 18.56 3.40
CA ARG A 243 -0.26 19.22 4.61
C ARG A 243 -0.13 18.28 5.83
N ILE A 244 0.46 17.11 5.61
CA ILE A 244 0.73 16.16 6.69
C ILE A 244 1.84 16.73 7.57
N GLY A 245 1.60 16.81 8.86
CA GLY A 245 2.57 17.34 9.81
C GLY A 245 2.56 16.63 11.15
N PRO A 246 3.53 16.90 12.03
CA PRO A 246 3.69 16.21 13.32
C PRO A 246 2.45 16.25 14.23
N LYS A 247 1.56 17.23 14.05
CA LYS A 247 0.31 17.34 14.82
C LYS A 247 -0.72 16.26 14.50
N CYS A 248 -0.52 15.50 13.41
CA CYS A 248 -1.39 14.41 12.99
C CYS A 248 -0.95 13.06 13.56
N LEU A 249 0.15 13.00 14.33
CA LEU A 249 0.70 11.75 14.86
C LEU A 249 -0.16 11.22 16.02
N THR A 250 -0.51 9.95 15.95
CA THR A 250 -1.12 9.18 17.02
C THR A 250 0.00 8.49 17.82
N LYS A 251 0.03 8.68 19.13
CA LYS A 251 0.99 8.00 20.01
C LYS A 251 0.62 6.51 20.10
N LEU A 252 1.60 5.66 19.84
CA LEU A 252 1.45 4.23 20.10
C LEU A 252 1.60 3.95 21.60
N VAL A 253 0.66 3.20 22.14
CA VAL A 253 0.78 2.62 23.48
C VAL A 253 1.37 1.23 23.28
N VAL A 254 2.63 1.04 23.64
CA VAL A 254 3.22 -0.30 23.69
C VAL A 254 2.59 -1.01 24.89
N SER A 255 1.57 -1.84 24.64
CA SER A 255 1.13 -2.78 25.67
C SER A 255 2.30 -3.73 25.90
N SER A 256 2.90 -3.67 27.09
CA SER A 256 3.83 -4.67 27.61
C SER A 256 3.06 -5.98 27.81
N GLY A 257 2.73 -6.63 26.71
CA GLY A 257 2.16 -7.96 26.69
C GLY A 257 3.26 -8.94 27.03
N SER A 258 3.21 -9.47 28.22
CA SER A 258 3.96 -10.64 28.64
C SER A 258 3.85 -11.75 27.60
N VAL A 259 5.00 -12.23 27.14
CA VAL A 259 5.21 -13.43 26.36
C VAL A 259 4.65 -14.65 27.10
#